data_56c9e1c471778bb5bef344ffa0d70b71
#
_entry.id   56c9e1c471778bb5bef344ffa0d70b71
#
_cell.length_a   1.000
_cell.length_b   1.000
_cell.length_c   1.000
_cell.angle_alpha   90.00
_cell.angle_beta   90.00
_cell.angle_gamma   90.00
#
_symmetry.space_group_name_H-M   'P 1'
#
loop_
_entity.id
_entity.type
_entity.pdbx_description
1 polymer ?
#
loop_
_entity_poly.entity_id
_entity_poly.type
_entity_poly.pdbx_seq_one_letter_code
_entity_poly.pdbx_strand_id
1 'polypeptide(L)'
;MGKIRKTFLIMIGTVLVWSHLPYHYNNEKVAAYATTHAAAGSRCMCAWYVVKAMWRGGCPIGLIPAYAYEKTLPQMGFNEIPTNGYRPMIGDISVLPQNEKSHFGHIAVWNGKQWVSDFRQNSIYPGSAYRKNGEFKVFRAKTGWHWKHVWTSPVDWYLWIESFVRGYDKIRF
;
A
#
# COMPACT_ATOMS: atom_id res chain seq x y z
N MET A 1 -22.23 35.96 2.87
CA MET A 1 -21.89 34.94 1.82
C MET A 1 -20.43 34.93 1.36
N GLY A 2 -19.61 35.94 1.61
CA GLY A 2 -18.22 36.01 1.12
C GLY A 2 -17.19 35.16 1.86
N LYS A 3 -17.29 34.96 3.16
CA LYS A 3 -16.28 34.23 3.97
C LYS A 3 -16.28 32.72 3.72
N ILE A 4 -17.44 32.10 3.58
CA ILE A 4 -17.58 30.64 3.35
C ILE A 4 -17.03 30.26 2.00
N ARG A 5 -17.23 31.06 0.93
CA ARG A 5 -16.65 30.81 -0.39
C ARG A 5 -15.12 30.90 -0.42
N LYS A 6 -14.54 31.86 0.32
CA LYS A 6 -13.07 31.98 0.39
C LYS A 6 -12.43 30.79 1.11
N THR A 7 -13.02 30.34 2.23
CA THR A 7 -12.53 29.18 2.97
C THR A 7 -12.64 27.90 2.14
N PHE A 8 -13.71 27.73 1.36
CA PHE A 8 -13.90 26.57 0.49
C PHE A 8 -12.88 26.56 -0.68
N LEU A 9 -12.60 27.71 -1.29
CA LEU A 9 -11.59 27.88 -2.33
C LEU A 9 -10.16 27.61 -1.83
N ILE A 10 -9.85 28.06 -0.58
CA ILE A 10 -8.55 27.80 0.04
C ILE A 10 -8.39 26.31 0.34
N MET A 11 -9.43 25.63 0.85
CA MET A 11 -9.39 24.18 1.09
C MET A 11 -9.23 23.37 -0.22
N ILE A 12 -9.94 23.73 -1.27
CA ILE A 12 -9.80 23.09 -2.59
C ILE A 12 -8.39 23.34 -3.14
N GLY A 13 -7.87 24.55 -3.04
CA GLY A 13 -6.51 24.90 -3.47
C GLY A 13 -5.43 24.10 -2.73
N THR A 14 -5.56 23.95 -1.42
CA THR A 14 -4.60 23.17 -0.60
C THR A 14 -4.67 21.67 -0.90
N VAL A 15 -5.85 21.11 -1.13
CA VAL A 15 -6.01 19.70 -1.51
C VAL A 15 -5.41 19.44 -2.90
N LEU A 16 -5.61 20.32 -3.87
CA LEU A 16 -5.02 20.20 -5.20
C LEU A 16 -3.49 20.30 -5.19
N VAL A 17 -2.92 21.19 -4.38
CA VAL A 17 -1.46 21.31 -4.22
C VAL A 17 -0.88 20.06 -3.58
N TRP A 18 -1.52 19.48 -2.57
CA TRP A 18 -1.07 18.25 -1.91
C TRP A 18 -1.11 17.02 -2.85
N SER A 19 -2.02 17.01 -3.81
CA SER A 19 -2.16 15.89 -4.75
C SER A 19 -1.08 15.85 -5.84
N HIS A 20 -0.30 16.92 -6.01
CA HIS A 20 0.70 17.06 -7.09
C HIS A 20 2.12 17.30 -6.58
N LEU A 21 2.39 17.15 -5.27
CA LEU A 21 3.71 17.36 -4.73
C LEU A 21 4.66 16.19 -5.07
N PRO A 22 5.89 16.47 -5.52
CA PRO A 22 6.90 15.44 -5.67
C PRO A 22 7.28 14.88 -4.30
N TYR A 23 7.64 13.60 -4.25
CA TYR A 23 8.17 12.96 -3.06
C TYR A 23 9.43 12.16 -3.41
N HIS A 24 10.33 12.02 -2.45
CA HIS A 24 11.55 11.24 -2.62
C HIS A 24 11.38 9.87 -1.96
N TYR A 25 11.37 8.82 -2.79
CA TYR A 25 11.23 7.44 -2.34
C TYR A 25 12.57 6.74 -2.16
N ASN A 26 12.68 5.94 -1.11
CA ASN A 26 13.87 5.15 -0.82
C ASN A 26 13.50 3.71 -0.44
N ASN A 27 13.80 2.78 -1.35
CA ASN A 27 13.52 1.35 -1.22
C ASN A 27 14.16 0.71 0.01
N GLU A 28 15.40 1.07 0.32
CA GLU A 28 16.15 0.49 1.44
C GLU A 28 15.54 0.91 2.78
N LYS A 29 15.13 2.17 2.91
CA LYS A 29 14.42 2.65 4.11
C LYS A 29 13.10 1.94 4.33
N VAL A 30 12.34 1.70 3.25
CA VAL A 30 11.08 0.93 3.31
C VAL A 30 11.36 -0.50 3.80
N ALA A 31 12.30 -1.19 3.17
CA ALA A 31 12.65 -2.56 3.51
C ALA A 31 13.21 -2.71 4.93
N ALA A 32 14.07 -1.78 5.36
CA ALA A 32 14.62 -1.74 6.71
C ALA A 32 13.52 -1.53 7.75
N TYR A 33 12.64 -0.55 7.55
CA TYR A 33 11.53 -0.30 8.47
C TYR A 33 10.59 -1.50 8.57
N ALA A 34 10.16 -2.08 7.44
CA ALA A 34 9.32 -3.27 7.44
C ALA A 34 9.96 -4.42 8.24
N THR A 35 11.26 -4.65 8.02
CA THR A 35 12.01 -5.72 8.68
C THR A 35 12.09 -5.55 10.20
N THR A 36 12.36 -4.34 10.67
CA THR A 36 12.57 -4.04 12.09
C THR A 36 11.25 -4.01 12.88
N HIS A 37 10.12 -3.76 12.21
CA HIS A 37 8.80 -3.65 12.85
C HIS A 37 7.91 -4.88 12.65
N ALA A 38 8.37 -5.88 11.89
CA ALA A 38 7.64 -7.12 11.69
C ALA A 38 7.46 -7.88 13.03
N ALA A 39 6.22 -8.29 13.30
CA ALA A 39 5.91 -9.13 14.45
C ALA A 39 6.38 -10.58 14.26
N ALA A 40 6.32 -11.38 15.31
CA ALA A 40 6.64 -12.80 15.25
C ALA A 40 5.64 -13.61 14.40
N GLY A 41 4.40 -13.15 14.29
CA GLY A 41 3.34 -13.75 13.47
C GLY A 41 2.36 -12.71 12.96
N SER A 42 1.44 -13.13 12.11
CA SER A 42 0.43 -12.25 11.51
C SER A 42 -0.47 -11.60 12.57
N ARG A 43 -0.73 -10.32 12.39
CA ARG A 43 -1.66 -9.51 13.18
C ARG A 43 -2.86 -9.05 12.35
N CYS A 44 -3.03 -9.57 11.13
CA CYS A 44 -4.06 -9.15 10.18
C CYS A 44 -4.00 -7.64 9.83
N MET A 45 -2.83 -7.03 9.91
CA MET A 45 -2.60 -5.60 9.72
C MET A 45 -1.56 -5.31 8.62
N CYS A 46 -1.44 -6.19 7.62
CA CYS A 46 -0.43 -6.10 6.58
C CYS A 46 -0.37 -4.71 5.91
N ALA A 47 -1.51 -4.13 5.52
CA ALA A 47 -1.57 -2.81 4.90
C ALA A 47 -1.05 -1.71 5.83
N TRP A 48 -1.41 -1.74 7.11
CA TRP A 48 -0.95 -0.76 8.09
C TRP A 48 0.58 -0.75 8.24
N TYR A 49 1.19 -1.94 8.33
CA TYR A 49 2.64 -2.07 8.47
C TYR A 49 3.38 -1.63 7.21
N VAL A 50 2.88 -2.02 6.03
CA VAL A 50 3.50 -1.64 4.75
C VAL A 50 3.35 -0.15 4.50
N VAL A 51 2.18 0.46 4.77
CA VAL A 51 1.98 1.91 4.65
C VAL A 51 2.95 2.67 5.53
N LYS A 52 3.13 2.27 6.78
CA LYS A 52 4.13 2.90 7.66
C LYS A 52 5.55 2.79 7.11
N ALA A 53 5.91 1.63 6.56
CA ALA A 53 7.20 1.45 5.92
C ALA A 53 7.36 2.38 4.70
N MET A 54 6.34 2.48 3.85
CA MET A 54 6.33 3.37 2.70
C MET A 54 6.44 4.85 3.11
N TRP A 55 5.76 5.28 4.16
CA TRP A 55 5.91 6.62 4.72
C TRP A 55 7.33 6.88 5.20
N ARG A 56 7.95 5.91 5.86
CA ARG A 56 9.36 6.03 6.29
C ARG A 56 10.34 6.06 5.12
N GLY A 57 9.98 5.44 4.01
CA GLY A 57 10.69 5.56 2.74
C GLY A 57 10.40 6.84 1.96
N GLY A 58 9.50 7.69 2.44
CA GLY A 58 9.16 8.97 1.82
C GLY A 58 7.93 8.93 0.90
N CYS A 59 7.25 7.80 0.73
CA CYS A 59 6.04 7.69 -0.09
C CYS A 59 4.78 7.96 0.74
N PRO A 60 4.07 9.09 0.53
CA PRO A 60 2.90 9.49 1.31
C PRO A 60 1.63 8.80 0.80
N ILE A 61 1.56 7.48 0.92
CA ILE A 61 0.41 6.67 0.48
C ILE A 61 -0.63 6.53 1.60
N GLY A 62 -1.91 6.52 1.25
CA GLY A 62 -3.01 6.34 2.21
C GLY A 62 -3.19 4.88 2.67
N LEU A 63 -3.86 4.70 3.82
CA LEU A 63 -4.25 3.38 4.30
C LEU A 63 -5.57 2.97 3.66
N ILE A 64 -5.53 1.92 2.86
CA ILE A 64 -6.65 1.33 2.13
C ILE A 64 -6.57 -0.21 2.24
N PRO A 65 -7.61 -0.96 1.84
CA PRO A 65 -7.52 -2.42 1.72
C PRO A 65 -6.35 -2.87 0.85
N ALA A 66 -5.68 -3.96 1.25
CA ALA A 66 -4.45 -4.39 0.59
C ALA A 66 -4.63 -4.62 -0.92
N TYR A 67 -5.74 -5.21 -1.35
CA TYR A 67 -6.03 -5.44 -2.78
C TYR A 67 -6.11 -4.12 -3.59
N ALA A 68 -6.54 -3.02 -2.97
CA ALA A 68 -6.74 -1.75 -3.66
C ALA A 68 -5.43 -1.05 -4.04
N TYR A 69 -4.30 -1.46 -3.43
CA TYR A 69 -2.98 -0.93 -3.81
C TYR A 69 -2.59 -1.29 -5.24
N GLU A 70 -3.20 -2.29 -5.84
CA GLU A 70 -3.02 -2.60 -7.27
C GLU A 70 -3.29 -1.38 -8.17
N LYS A 71 -4.31 -0.58 -7.82
CA LYS A 71 -4.68 0.64 -8.57
C LYS A 71 -3.93 1.87 -8.09
N THR A 72 -3.57 1.90 -6.81
CA THR A 72 -2.96 3.09 -6.18
C THR A 72 -1.45 3.17 -6.42
N LEU A 73 -0.73 2.04 -6.40
CA LEU A 73 0.73 2.04 -6.59
C LEU A 73 1.16 2.62 -7.94
N PRO A 74 0.51 2.32 -9.08
CA PRO A 74 0.84 2.97 -10.35
C PRO A 74 0.67 4.50 -10.32
N GLN A 75 -0.36 5.00 -9.63
CA GLN A 75 -0.59 6.43 -9.46
C GLN A 75 0.50 7.10 -8.61
N MET A 76 1.21 6.32 -7.80
CA MET A 76 2.35 6.74 -7.01
C MET A 76 3.69 6.56 -7.75
N GLY A 77 3.68 6.24 -9.05
CA GLY A 77 4.88 6.06 -9.87
C GLY A 77 5.56 4.70 -9.74
N PHE A 78 4.86 3.69 -9.21
CA PHE A 78 5.32 2.31 -9.23
C PHE A 78 4.93 1.64 -10.54
N ASN A 79 5.84 0.86 -11.13
CA ASN A 79 5.57 0.05 -12.32
C ASN A 79 5.20 -1.37 -11.92
N GLU A 80 4.15 -1.91 -12.51
CA GLU A 80 3.84 -3.34 -12.39
C GLU A 80 4.93 -4.16 -13.09
N ILE A 81 5.47 -5.17 -12.42
CA ILE A 81 6.53 -6.03 -12.93
C ILE A 81 5.92 -7.35 -13.40
N PRO A 82 6.20 -7.78 -14.65
CA PRO A 82 5.78 -9.09 -15.13
C PRO A 82 6.23 -10.21 -14.20
N THR A 83 5.35 -11.14 -13.87
CA THR A 83 5.63 -12.23 -12.93
C THR A 83 6.38 -13.38 -13.54
N ASN A 84 6.36 -13.53 -14.87
CA ASN A 84 7.15 -14.54 -15.58
C ASN A 84 8.64 -14.23 -15.49
N GLY A 85 9.41 -15.15 -14.89
CA GLY A 85 10.84 -14.95 -14.66
C GLY A 85 11.18 -13.89 -13.61
N TYR A 86 10.21 -13.51 -12.77
CA TYR A 86 10.35 -12.46 -11.77
C TYR A 86 11.48 -12.76 -10.78
N ARG A 87 12.33 -11.75 -10.56
CA ARG A 87 13.37 -11.74 -9.54
C ARG A 87 13.14 -10.58 -8.59
N PRO A 88 12.95 -10.86 -7.28
CA PRO A 88 12.70 -9.83 -6.29
C PRO A 88 13.87 -8.86 -6.14
N MET A 89 13.54 -7.56 -6.01
CA MET A 89 14.49 -6.51 -5.66
C MET A 89 14.02 -5.79 -4.40
N ILE A 90 14.98 -5.28 -3.61
CA ILE A 90 14.70 -4.55 -2.37
C ILE A 90 13.67 -3.45 -2.63
N GLY A 91 12.62 -3.42 -1.81
CA GLY A 91 11.54 -2.44 -1.90
C GLY A 91 10.43 -2.81 -2.89
N ASP A 92 10.48 -3.98 -3.56
CA ASP A 92 9.33 -4.47 -4.33
C ASP A 92 8.12 -4.66 -3.40
N ILE A 93 6.97 -4.26 -3.88
CA ILE A 93 5.69 -4.41 -3.18
C ILE A 93 4.87 -5.50 -3.86
N SER A 94 4.51 -6.56 -3.13
CA SER A 94 3.54 -7.54 -3.61
C SER A 94 2.14 -7.19 -3.17
N VAL A 95 1.18 -7.34 -4.06
CA VAL A 95 -0.25 -7.21 -3.79
C VAL A 95 -0.95 -8.49 -4.22
N LEU A 96 -1.69 -9.09 -3.30
CA LEU A 96 -2.46 -10.29 -3.54
C LEU A 96 -3.95 -9.96 -3.43
N PRO A 97 -4.80 -10.53 -4.33
CA PRO A 97 -6.21 -10.25 -4.35
C PRO A 97 -6.94 -10.81 -3.10
N GLN A 98 -8.18 -10.44 -2.98
CA GLN A 98 -9.11 -11.04 -2.01
C GLN A 98 -9.26 -12.55 -2.25
N ASN A 99 -9.57 -13.28 -1.21
CA ASN A 99 -9.94 -14.70 -1.28
C ASN A 99 -10.99 -15.05 -0.22
N GLU A 100 -11.42 -16.31 -0.20
CA GLU A 100 -12.46 -16.78 0.71
C GLU A 100 -12.17 -16.53 2.20
N LYS A 101 -10.87 -16.48 2.58
CA LYS A 101 -10.40 -16.27 3.98
C LYS A 101 -10.00 -14.84 4.28
N SER A 102 -9.83 -13.99 3.27
CA SER A 102 -9.39 -12.61 3.44
C SER A 102 -10.08 -11.68 2.44
N HIS A 103 -10.99 -10.87 2.94
CA HIS A 103 -11.70 -9.86 2.17
C HIS A 103 -10.86 -8.62 1.86
N PHE A 104 -9.70 -8.46 2.48
CA PHE A 104 -8.84 -7.29 2.30
C PHE A 104 -7.65 -7.55 1.37
N GLY A 105 -7.47 -8.82 0.92
CA GLY A 105 -6.27 -9.19 0.21
C GLY A 105 -5.03 -9.17 1.11
N HIS A 106 -3.84 -9.09 0.50
CA HIS A 106 -2.59 -9.03 1.24
C HIS A 106 -1.59 -8.13 0.53
N ILE A 107 -0.70 -7.50 1.30
CA ILE A 107 0.38 -6.65 0.79
C ILE A 107 1.66 -6.91 1.59
N ALA A 108 2.81 -6.96 0.92
CA ALA A 108 4.11 -7.14 1.57
C ALA A 108 5.23 -6.44 0.80
N VAL A 109 6.35 -6.20 1.46
CA VAL A 109 7.58 -5.60 0.92
C VAL A 109 8.66 -6.67 0.84
N TRP A 110 9.44 -6.70 -0.25
CA TRP A 110 10.66 -7.50 -0.32
C TRP A 110 11.82 -6.77 0.34
N ASN A 111 12.45 -7.39 1.36
CA ASN A 111 13.52 -6.76 2.12
C ASN A 111 14.93 -7.16 1.67
N GLY A 112 15.05 -7.83 0.53
CA GLY A 112 16.32 -8.38 0.02
C GLY A 112 16.53 -9.87 0.36
N LYS A 113 15.77 -10.39 1.35
CA LYS A 113 15.87 -11.79 1.80
C LYS A 113 14.52 -12.51 1.77
N GLN A 114 13.46 -11.84 2.14
CA GLN A 114 12.12 -12.40 2.28
C GLN A 114 11.05 -11.32 2.16
N TRP A 115 9.81 -11.73 1.94
CA TRP A 115 8.63 -10.85 2.00
C TRP A 115 8.30 -10.52 3.45
N VAL A 116 7.96 -9.24 3.69
CA VAL A 116 7.64 -8.72 5.03
C VAL A 116 6.40 -7.86 4.95
N SER A 117 5.43 -8.17 5.78
CA SER A 117 4.22 -7.37 6.03
C SER A 117 4.16 -6.95 7.49
N ASP A 118 3.09 -7.26 8.20
CA ASP A 118 3.03 -7.22 9.66
C ASP A 118 3.87 -8.35 10.32
N PHE A 119 4.32 -9.33 9.52
CA PHE A 119 5.22 -10.42 9.93
C PHE A 119 6.16 -10.81 8.77
N ARG A 120 7.19 -11.61 9.09
CA ARG A 120 8.13 -12.16 8.10
C ARG A 120 7.55 -13.41 7.45
N GLN A 121 7.60 -13.49 6.12
CA GLN A 121 6.97 -14.55 5.34
C GLN A 121 8.01 -15.43 4.66
N ASN A 122 7.74 -16.74 4.60
CA ASN A 122 8.62 -17.69 3.90
C ASN A 122 8.44 -17.69 2.38
N SER A 123 7.35 -17.08 1.88
CA SER A 123 7.06 -16.94 0.45
C SER A 123 6.25 -15.69 0.18
N ILE A 124 6.01 -15.37 -1.10
CA ILE A 124 5.10 -14.27 -1.48
C ILE A 124 3.68 -14.50 -0.96
N TYR A 125 3.29 -15.76 -0.78
CA TYR A 125 2.00 -16.14 -0.24
C TYR A 125 2.06 -16.27 1.27
N PRO A 126 1.32 -15.44 2.04
CA PRO A 126 1.34 -15.46 3.50
C PRO A 126 0.68 -16.72 4.11
N GLY A 127 -0.10 -17.44 3.31
CA GLY A 127 -0.80 -18.64 3.76
C GLY A 127 -1.31 -19.51 2.60
N SER A 128 -1.87 -20.70 2.97
CA SER A 128 -2.32 -21.71 2.01
C SER A 128 -3.45 -21.23 1.09
N ALA A 129 -4.37 -20.40 1.59
CA ALA A 129 -5.47 -19.87 0.80
C ALA A 129 -5.00 -19.01 -0.38
N TYR A 130 -3.99 -18.16 -0.15
CA TYR A 130 -3.37 -17.36 -1.21
C TYR A 130 -2.57 -18.22 -2.19
N ARG A 131 -1.88 -19.24 -1.68
CA ARG A 131 -1.12 -20.17 -2.54
C ARG A 131 -2.03 -20.98 -3.46
N LYS A 132 -3.23 -21.33 -3.01
CA LYS A 132 -4.22 -22.04 -3.82
C LYS A 132 -4.71 -21.19 -4.99
N ASN A 133 -4.94 -19.89 -4.78
CA ASN A 133 -5.31 -18.96 -5.85
C ASN A 133 -4.16 -18.72 -6.85
N GLY A 134 -2.92 -18.70 -6.36
CA GLY A 134 -1.73 -18.50 -7.18
C GLY A 134 -1.55 -17.10 -7.76
N GLU A 135 -2.47 -16.17 -7.48
CA GLU A 135 -2.46 -14.82 -8.04
C GLU A 135 -1.69 -13.85 -7.16
N PHE A 136 -0.85 -13.06 -7.77
CA PHE A 136 -0.18 -11.92 -7.16
C PHE A 136 0.29 -10.93 -8.23
N LYS A 137 0.42 -9.67 -7.84
CA LYS A 137 1.09 -8.65 -8.63
C LYS A 137 2.26 -8.09 -7.86
N VAL A 138 3.26 -7.62 -8.57
CA VAL A 138 4.43 -6.96 -7.99
C VAL A 138 4.59 -5.58 -8.58
N PHE A 139 4.88 -4.63 -7.73
CA PHE A 139 5.09 -3.25 -8.09
C PHE A 139 6.46 -2.79 -7.63
N ARG A 140 7.16 -2.06 -8.50
CA ARG A 140 8.52 -1.56 -8.27
C ARG A 140 8.61 -0.08 -8.57
N ALA A 141 9.22 0.66 -7.67
CA ALA A 141 9.68 2.02 -7.91
C ALA A 141 11.20 2.10 -7.76
N LYS A 142 11.85 2.98 -8.51
CA LYS A 142 13.27 3.29 -8.27
C LYS A 142 13.39 4.22 -7.07
N THR A 143 14.48 4.09 -6.30
CA THR A 143 14.85 5.13 -5.32
C THR A 143 15.07 6.46 -6.05
N GLY A 144 14.44 7.52 -5.58
CA GLY A 144 14.53 8.83 -6.21
C GLY A 144 13.25 9.66 -6.10
N TRP A 145 13.19 10.71 -6.91
CA TRP A 145 12.04 11.60 -6.96
C TRP A 145 10.91 11.00 -7.81
N HIS A 146 9.70 11.04 -7.26
CA HIS A 146 8.45 10.62 -7.89
C HIS A 146 7.42 11.73 -7.81
N TRP A 147 6.53 11.77 -8.81
CA TRP A 147 5.38 12.64 -8.82
C TRP A 147 4.16 11.84 -8.36
N LYS A 148 3.48 12.38 -7.37
CA LYS A 148 2.20 11.82 -6.92
C LYS A 148 1.12 12.25 -7.90
N HIS A 149 0.60 11.33 -8.70
CA HIS A 149 -0.59 11.54 -9.52
C HIS A 149 -1.85 11.06 -8.78
N VAL A 150 -1.99 11.38 -7.50
CA VAL A 150 -3.18 11.01 -6.76
C VAL A 150 -4.19 12.13 -6.90
N TRP A 151 -5.09 11.98 -7.86
CA TRP A 151 -6.44 12.34 -7.58
C TRP A 151 -6.89 11.37 -6.47
N THR A 152 -7.12 11.88 -5.26
CA THR A 152 -7.99 11.19 -4.34
C THR A 152 -9.36 11.18 -5.03
N SER A 153 -9.57 10.15 -5.81
CA SER A 153 -10.81 9.93 -6.51
C SER A 153 -11.87 9.76 -5.42
N PRO A 154 -13.11 10.23 -5.63
CA PRO A 154 -14.24 9.85 -4.77
C PRO A 154 -14.33 8.34 -4.56
N VAL A 155 -13.77 7.53 -5.48
CA VAL A 155 -13.64 6.08 -5.40
C VAL A 155 -12.69 5.64 -4.30
N ASP A 156 -11.56 6.35 -4.08
CA ASP A 156 -10.63 6.02 -2.99
C ASP A 156 -11.24 6.32 -1.62
N TRP A 157 -12.00 7.40 -1.53
CA TRP A 157 -12.82 7.73 -0.36
C TRP A 157 -13.94 6.70 -0.14
N TYR A 158 -14.62 6.29 -1.19
CA TYR A 158 -15.67 5.27 -1.13
C TYR A 158 -15.08 3.91 -0.70
N LEU A 159 -13.97 3.48 -1.29
CA LEU A 159 -13.28 2.24 -0.92
C LEU A 159 -12.77 2.29 0.52
N TRP A 160 -12.28 3.45 0.99
CA TRP A 160 -11.87 3.65 2.38
C TRP A 160 -13.06 3.56 3.33
N ILE A 161 -14.17 4.25 3.04
CA ILE A 161 -15.41 4.18 3.82
C ILE A 161 -15.99 2.76 3.79
N GLU A 162 -16.03 2.11 2.64
CA GLU A 162 -16.53 0.75 2.50
C GLU A 162 -15.69 -0.26 3.30
N SER A 163 -14.36 -0.11 3.28
CA SER A 163 -13.46 -0.94 4.09
C SER A 163 -13.65 -0.71 5.58
N PHE A 164 -13.89 0.54 5.99
CA PHE A 164 -14.15 0.92 7.37
C PHE A 164 -15.50 0.38 7.86
N VAL A 165 -16.55 0.52 7.06
CA VAL A 165 -17.92 0.09 7.43
C VAL A 165 -18.09 -1.43 7.38
N ARG A 166 -17.48 -2.13 6.41
CA ARG A 166 -17.61 -3.59 6.28
C ARG A 166 -16.58 -4.39 7.06
N GLY A 167 -15.44 -3.81 7.42
CA GLY A 167 -14.29 -4.53 7.97
C GLY A 167 -14.16 -4.47 9.48
N TYR A 168 -14.58 -3.41 10.11
CA TYR A 168 -14.36 -3.23 11.56
C TYR A 168 -15.35 -4.00 12.44
N ASP A 169 -16.55 -4.29 11.94
CA ASP A 169 -17.55 -5.06 12.71
C ASP A 169 -17.22 -6.57 12.85
N LYS A 170 -16.19 -7.06 12.20
CA LYS A 170 -15.77 -8.48 12.26
C LYS A 170 -14.41 -8.74 12.87
N ILE A 171 -13.65 -7.72 13.22
CA ILE A 171 -12.38 -7.88 13.93
C ILE A 171 -12.69 -7.77 15.44
N ARG A 172 -13.06 -8.89 16.04
CA ARG A 172 -12.94 -9.04 17.50
C ARG A 172 -11.46 -9.17 17.82
N PHE A 173 -10.94 -8.19 18.60
CA PHE A 173 -9.64 -8.25 19.22
C PHE A 173 -9.57 -9.37 20.26
#